data_76460c9f62a8b1bac4bf14ee58715a4b
#
_entry.id   76460c9f62a8b1bac4bf14ee58715a4b
#
_cell.length_a   1.000
_cell.length_b   1.000
_cell.length_c   1.000
_cell.angle_alpha   90.00
_cell.angle_beta   90.00
_cell.angle_gamma   90.00
#
_symmetry.space_group_name_H-M   'P 1'
#
loop_
_entity.id
_entity.type
_entity.pdbx_description
1 polymer ?
#
loop_
_entity_poly.entity_id
_entity_poly.type
_entity_poly.pdbx_seq_one_letter_code
_entity_poly.pdbx_strand_id
1 'polypeptide(L)'
;MRSWCVLLAVACMALAAPNVRAADFCATCEVQLGFGATYHWVGYSHGLVVPVVLNFDHDRWELGAFRFTKGQDFFDSTFGVDVRFATPYWGFSLSRRLELFRHPHWRLIVGLGASYKTEEDRLSSSYWNIAEQVGLRLTPQPGWSVELVGRHWSNGGLKLPNHGQDFATLMFSVYPGLIGHASTHN
;
A
#
# COMPACT_ATOMS: atom_id res chain seq x y z
N MET A 1 -2.92 24.98 11.94
CA MET A 1 -1.48 25.14 11.62
C MET A 1 -0.68 23.83 11.51
N ARG A 2 -1.17 22.68 12.02
CA ARG A 2 -0.42 21.38 12.00
C ARG A 2 -0.51 20.60 10.68
N SER A 3 -1.52 20.82 9.85
CA SER A 3 -1.71 20.11 8.56
C SER A 3 -0.67 20.44 7.48
N TRP A 4 -0.02 21.60 7.57
CA TRP A 4 0.98 22.04 6.60
C TRP A 4 2.31 21.29 6.70
N CYS A 5 2.65 20.76 7.89
CA CYS A 5 3.90 20.01 8.07
C CYS A 5 3.90 18.67 7.33
N VAL A 6 2.73 18.01 7.24
CA VAL A 6 2.60 16.73 6.51
C VAL A 6 2.69 16.97 5.00
N LEU A 7 2.04 18.04 4.50
CA LEU A 7 2.13 18.42 3.08
C LEU A 7 3.56 18.84 2.69
N LEU A 8 4.26 19.56 3.57
CA LEU A 8 5.66 19.92 3.36
C LEU A 8 6.59 18.70 3.35
N ALA A 9 6.37 17.72 4.23
CA ALA A 9 7.17 16.48 4.25
C ALA A 9 6.97 15.65 2.98
N VAL A 10 5.74 15.54 2.48
CA VAL A 10 5.44 14.86 1.21
C VAL A 10 6.04 15.62 0.02
N ALA A 11 5.94 16.95 0.01
CA ALA A 11 6.52 17.78 -1.03
C ALA A 11 8.07 17.71 -1.03
N CYS A 12 8.71 17.71 0.14
CA CYS A 12 10.16 17.56 0.25
C CYS A 12 10.66 16.18 -0.22
N MET A 13 9.89 15.11 0.02
CA MET A 13 10.22 13.78 -0.51
C MET A 13 10.08 13.71 -2.03
N ALA A 14 9.14 14.42 -2.62
CA ALA A 14 8.95 14.50 -4.08
C ALA A 14 10.03 15.34 -4.77
N LEU A 15 10.51 16.41 -4.12
CA LEU A 15 11.54 17.31 -4.67
C LEU A 15 12.97 16.76 -4.57
N ALA A 16 13.22 15.77 -3.72
CA ALA A 16 14.51 15.08 -3.61
C ALA A 16 14.73 13.99 -4.69
N ALA A 17 13.79 13.84 -5.64
CA ALA A 17 13.96 12.90 -6.75
C ALA A 17 15.05 13.43 -7.69
N PRO A 18 16.11 12.64 -8.00
CA PRO A 18 17.08 13.01 -9.01
C PRO A 18 16.36 13.18 -10.37
N ASN A 19 16.91 14.04 -11.25
CA ASN A 19 16.41 14.27 -12.61
C ASN A 19 16.37 12.96 -13.40
N VAL A 20 15.28 12.19 -13.30
CA VAL A 20 15.04 10.95 -14.02
C VAL A 20 14.34 11.31 -15.33
N ARG A 21 14.92 10.95 -16.48
CA ARG A 21 14.24 11.10 -17.78
C ARG A 21 12.99 10.20 -17.79
N ALA A 22 11.91 10.67 -18.37
CA ALA A 22 10.63 9.93 -18.39
C ALA A 22 10.76 8.51 -19.00
N ALA A 23 11.71 8.31 -19.91
CA ALA A 23 12.02 7.00 -20.50
C ALA A 23 12.66 6.03 -19.49
N ASP A 24 13.41 6.54 -18.50
CA ASP A 24 14.07 5.71 -17.50
C ASP A 24 13.13 5.38 -16.33
N PHE A 25 12.06 6.16 -16.16
CA PHE A 25 11.12 6.03 -15.06
C PHE A 25 10.39 4.68 -15.03
N CYS A 26 10.11 4.11 -16.20
CA CYS A 26 9.36 2.86 -16.31
C CYS A 26 10.17 1.67 -16.86
N ALA A 27 11.47 1.83 -17.12
CA ALA A 27 12.32 0.72 -17.55
C ALA A 27 12.35 -0.45 -16.54
N THR A 28 12.06 -0.16 -15.29
CA THR A 28 12.00 -1.13 -14.17
C THR A 28 10.64 -1.15 -13.48
N CYS A 29 9.58 -0.68 -14.18
CA CYS A 29 8.24 -0.72 -13.61
C CYS A 29 7.74 -2.16 -13.48
N GLU A 30 7.09 -2.44 -12.36
CA GLU A 30 6.45 -3.70 -12.06
C GLU A 30 4.99 -3.44 -11.67
N VAL A 31 4.07 -4.11 -12.34
CA VAL A 31 2.65 -4.09 -11.96
C VAL A 31 2.36 -5.27 -11.07
N GLN A 32 1.75 -5.01 -9.93
CA GLN A 32 1.27 -6.02 -9.00
C GLN A 32 -0.24 -5.98 -8.93
N LEU A 33 -0.85 -7.14 -9.00
CA LEU A 33 -2.27 -7.36 -8.75
C LEU A 33 -2.42 -8.30 -7.56
N GLY A 34 -3.46 -8.13 -6.78
CA GLY A 34 -3.62 -8.96 -5.60
C GLY A 34 -5.02 -8.97 -5.02
N PHE A 35 -5.11 -9.59 -3.90
CA PHE A 35 -6.27 -9.60 -3.04
C PHE A 35 -5.83 -9.65 -1.58
N GLY A 36 -6.71 -9.25 -0.69
CA GLY A 36 -6.43 -9.24 0.73
C GLY A 36 -7.65 -9.01 1.58
N ALA A 37 -7.42 -8.83 2.85
CA ALA A 37 -8.46 -8.58 3.82
C ALA A 37 -8.02 -7.49 4.80
N THR A 38 -9.01 -6.73 5.25
CA THR A 38 -8.83 -5.84 6.38
C THR A 38 -8.87 -6.65 7.68
N TYR A 39 -8.09 -6.26 8.65
CA TYR A 39 -8.13 -6.80 10.00
C TYR A 39 -8.02 -5.66 11.02
N HIS A 40 -8.42 -5.92 12.24
CA HIS A 40 -8.24 -4.99 13.35
C HIS A 40 -7.84 -5.77 14.61
N TRP A 41 -6.92 -5.24 15.38
CA TRP A 41 -6.39 -5.90 16.59
C TRP A 41 -7.47 -6.20 17.64
N VAL A 42 -8.57 -5.45 17.65
CA VAL A 42 -9.62 -5.48 18.68
C VAL A 42 -10.96 -6.01 18.16
N GLY A 43 -11.06 -6.31 16.86
CA GLY A 43 -12.31 -6.78 16.28
C GLY A 43 -12.11 -7.30 14.86
N TYR A 44 -13.06 -8.11 14.40
CA TYR A 44 -12.98 -8.73 13.08
C TYR A 44 -13.51 -7.77 12.02
N SER A 45 -12.62 -7.14 11.29
CA SER A 45 -13.01 -6.45 10.08
C SER A 45 -12.79 -7.39 8.89
N HIS A 46 -13.89 -7.87 8.33
CA HIS A 46 -13.85 -8.84 7.21
C HIS A 46 -14.11 -8.16 5.86
N GLY A 47 -13.55 -6.97 5.65
CA GLY A 47 -13.58 -6.34 4.33
C GLY A 47 -12.55 -6.98 3.41
N LEU A 48 -12.93 -7.25 2.17
CA LEU A 48 -11.96 -7.62 1.14
C LEU A 48 -11.28 -6.36 0.60
N VAL A 49 -10.01 -6.53 0.23
CA VAL A 49 -9.21 -5.49 -0.42
C VAL A 49 -8.70 -6.04 -1.73
N VAL A 50 -8.93 -5.29 -2.81
CA VAL A 50 -8.39 -5.60 -4.14
C VAL A 50 -7.40 -4.51 -4.51
N PRO A 51 -6.11 -4.76 -4.40
CA PRO A 51 -5.04 -3.83 -4.74
C PRO A 51 -4.64 -3.94 -6.21
N VAL A 52 -4.27 -2.79 -6.79
CA VAL A 52 -3.47 -2.64 -7.99
C VAL A 52 -2.31 -1.73 -7.64
N VAL A 53 -1.10 -2.19 -7.84
CA VAL A 53 0.11 -1.49 -7.40
C VAL A 53 1.09 -1.38 -8.56
N LEU A 54 1.70 -0.21 -8.70
CA LEU A 54 2.81 0.05 -9.59
C LEU A 54 4.06 0.32 -8.74
N ASN A 55 5.04 -0.55 -8.84
CA ASN A 55 6.38 -0.31 -8.31
C ASN A 55 7.26 0.27 -9.42
N PHE A 56 8.09 1.26 -9.09
CA PHE A 56 8.94 1.96 -10.03
C PHE A 56 10.26 2.40 -9.38
N ASP A 57 11.18 2.91 -10.19
CA ASP A 57 12.53 3.28 -9.75
C ASP A 57 13.22 2.13 -8.99
N HIS A 58 13.35 0.96 -9.65
CA HIS A 58 13.98 -0.22 -9.07
C HIS A 58 13.32 -0.68 -7.76
N ASP A 59 11.99 -0.67 -7.70
CA ASP A 59 11.18 -1.07 -6.54
C ASP A 59 11.34 -0.12 -5.31
N ARG A 60 11.85 1.09 -5.53
CA ARG A 60 12.01 2.07 -4.45
C ARG A 60 10.75 2.85 -4.14
N TRP A 61 9.82 2.92 -5.09
CA TRP A 61 8.57 3.63 -4.94
C TRP A 61 7.39 2.72 -5.26
N GLU A 62 6.32 2.90 -4.56
CA GLU A 62 5.05 2.22 -4.76
C GLU A 62 3.93 3.25 -4.91
N LEU A 63 3.18 3.15 -6.02
CA LEU A 63 1.89 3.82 -6.21
C LEU A 63 0.81 2.77 -6.17
N GLY A 64 -0.09 2.84 -5.20
CA GLY A 64 -1.15 1.86 -4.98
C GLY A 64 -2.55 2.43 -5.15
N ALA A 65 -3.44 1.64 -5.74
CA ALA A 65 -4.88 1.84 -5.74
C ALA A 65 -5.53 0.61 -5.09
N PHE A 66 -6.41 0.82 -4.12
CA PHE A 66 -7.00 -0.22 -3.28
C PHE A 66 -8.52 -0.07 -3.28
N ARG A 67 -9.23 -1.11 -3.72
CA ARG A 67 -10.68 -1.18 -3.57
C ARG A 67 -11.00 -1.89 -2.28
N PHE A 68 -11.53 -1.17 -1.31
CA PHE A 68 -12.06 -1.74 -0.08
C PHE A 68 -13.54 -2.06 -0.26
N THR A 69 -13.94 -3.29 0.07
CA THR A 69 -15.35 -3.68 0.10
C THR A 69 -15.93 -3.44 1.48
N LYS A 70 -17.26 -3.36 1.58
CA LYS A 70 -17.93 -3.25 2.87
C LYS A 70 -17.61 -4.49 3.71
N GLY A 71 -17.02 -4.28 4.89
CA GLY A 71 -16.85 -5.31 5.92
C GLY A 71 -18.15 -5.52 6.71
N GLN A 72 -18.12 -6.46 7.64
CA GLN A 72 -19.21 -6.65 8.60
C GLN A 72 -19.09 -5.61 9.73
N ASP A 73 -20.22 -5.02 10.08
CA ASP A 73 -20.31 -4.20 11.30
C ASP A 73 -20.07 -5.09 12.51
N PHE A 74 -19.36 -4.59 13.51
CA PHE A 74 -19.10 -5.33 14.75
C PHE A 74 -19.15 -4.41 15.96
N PHE A 75 -19.41 -5.01 17.13
CA PHE A 75 -19.33 -4.31 18.41
C PHE A 75 -17.91 -4.43 18.96
N ASP A 76 -17.24 -3.31 19.16
CA ASP A 76 -15.95 -3.26 19.84
C ASP A 76 -16.18 -3.22 21.36
N SER A 77 -16.01 -4.37 22.00
CA SER A 77 -16.19 -4.51 23.45
C SER A 77 -15.15 -3.76 24.29
N THR A 78 -13.98 -3.46 23.71
CA THR A 78 -12.91 -2.74 24.41
C THR A 78 -13.27 -1.27 24.60
N PHE A 79 -13.92 -0.67 23.60
CA PHE A 79 -14.32 0.73 23.64
C PHE A 79 -15.84 0.91 23.82
N GLY A 80 -16.60 -0.19 23.85
CA GLY A 80 -18.05 -0.14 24.04
C GLY A 80 -18.78 0.54 22.87
N VAL A 81 -18.30 0.42 21.64
CA VAL A 81 -18.85 1.14 20.47
C VAL A 81 -19.18 0.20 19.31
N ASP A 82 -20.28 0.51 18.64
CA ASP A 82 -20.60 -0.12 17.35
C ASP A 82 -19.70 0.44 16.26
N VAL A 83 -18.87 -0.41 15.67
CA VAL A 83 -18.05 -0.07 14.51
C VAL A 83 -18.83 -0.42 13.25
N ARG A 84 -19.22 0.60 12.52
CA ARG A 84 -19.89 0.45 11.22
C ARG A 84 -18.88 0.73 10.13
N PHE A 85 -18.73 -0.25 9.23
CA PHE A 85 -17.91 -0.04 8.04
C PHE A 85 -18.62 0.92 7.08
N ALA A 86 -17.82 1.78 6.50
CA ALA A 86 -18.26 2.63 5.42
C ALA A 86 -18.77 1.81 4.21
N THR A 87 -19.48 2.45 3.33
CA THR A 87 -19.74 1.94 1.97
C THR A 87 -18.42 1.60 1.29
N PRO A 88 -18.40 0.68 0.29
CA PRO A 88 -17.17 0.38 -0.43
C PRO A 88 -16.49 1.64 -0.97
N TYR A 89 -15.21 1.83 -0.68
CA TYR A 89 -14.44 3.01 -1.06
C TYR A 89 -13.12 2.67 -1.76
N TRP A 90 -12.49 3.67 -2.35
CA TRP A 90 -11.15 3.59 -2.90
C TRP A 90 -10.13 4.23 -1.95
N GLY A 91 -8.99 3.59 -1.86
CA GLY A 91 -7.81 4.13 -1.24
C GLY A 91 -6.67 4.23 -2.25
N PHE A 92 -5.83 5.25 -2.09
CA PHE A 92 -4.64 5.46 -2.90
C PHE A 92 -3.45 5.67 -1.98
N SER A 93 -2.28 5.19 -2.37
CA SER A 93 -1.06 5.44 -1.61
C SER A 93 0.12 5.74 -2.52
N LEU A 94 1.04 6.56 -2.02
CA LEU A 94 2.37 6.73 -2.56
C LEU A 94 3.36 6.51 -1.42
N SER A 95 4.20 5.49 -1.55
CA SER A 95 5.12 5.09 -0.50
C SER A 95 6.55 4.94 -1.03
N ARG A 96 7.51 5.37 -0.22
CA ARG A 96 8.92 5.03 -0.39
C ARG A 96 9.15 3.65 0.20
N ARG A 97 9.78 2.76 -0.57
CA ARG A 97 10.10 1.39 -0.16
C ARG A 97 11.60 1.28 0.12
N LEU A 98 11.93 0.54 1.17
CA LEU A 98 13.31 0.24 1.55
C LEU A 98 13.43 -1.27 1.73
N GLU A 99 14.42 -1.84 1.09
CA GLU A 99 14.78 -3.24 1.29
C GLU A 99 15.65 -3.34 2.53
N LEU A 100 15.14 -3.99 3.58
CA LEU A 100 15.87 -4.23 4.82
C LEU A 100 16.76 -5.46 4.73
N PHE A 101 16.34 -6.44 3.98
CA PHE A 101 17.04 -7.71 3.84
C PHE A 101 16.87 -8.30 2.45
N ARG A 102 17.95 -8.85 1.87
CA ARG A 102 17.97 -9.49 0.56
C ARG A 102 18.61 -10.87 0.63
N HIS A 103 17.87 -11.84 0.09
CA HIS A 103 18.35 -13.19 -0.20
C HIS A 103 18.04 -13.50 -1.69
N PRO A 104 18.74 -14.40 -2.36
CA PRO A 104 18.46 -14.72 -3.77
C PRO A 104 17.00 -15.00 -4.11
N HIS A 105 16.23 -15.59 -3.20
CA HIS A 105 14.84 -15.98 -3.43
C HIS A 105 13.81 -15.19 -2.65
N TRP A 106 14.22 -14.33 -1.73
CA TRP A 106 13.27 -13.53 -0.95
C TRP A 106 13.86 -12.20 -0.47
N ARG A 107 12.99 -11.23 -0.22
CA ARG A 107 13.34 -9.90 0.29
C ARG A 107 12.35 -9.46 1.35
N LEU A 108 12.86 -8.82 2.40
CA LEU A 108 12.06 -8.11 3.38
C LEU A 108 12.08 -6.63 3.05
N ILE A 109 10.89 -6.05 2.88
CA ILE A 109 10.71 -4.68 2.43
C ILE A 109 9.86 -3.96 3.46
N VAL A 110 10.23 -2.72 3.78
CA VAL A 110 9.37 -1.81 4.54
C VAL A 110 9.07 -0.59 3.69
N GLY A 111 7.97 0.07 3.98
CA GLY A 111 7.60 1.29 3.26
C GLY A 111 6.91 2.29 4.17
N LEU A 112 7.11 3.56 3.82
CA LEU A 112 6.49 4.70 4.47
C LEU A 112 6.05 5.70 3.42
N GLY A 113 4.86 6.26 3.58
CA GLY A 113 4.33 7.22 2.63
C GLY A 113 3.06 7.91 3.10
N ALA A 114 2.28 8.36 2.14
CA ALA A 114 0.97 8.94 2.36
C ALA A 114 -0.10 8.13 1.67
N SER A 115 -1.30 8.12 2.23
CA SER A 115 -2.48 7.55 1.61
C SER A 115 -3.66 8.50 1.67
N TYR A 116 -4.57 8.33 0.73
CA TYR A 116 -5.83 9.04 0.61
C TYR A 116 -6.97 8.05 0.49
N LYS A 117 -8.05 8.25 1.24
CA LYS A 117 -9.29 7.49 1.16
C LYS A 117 -10.39 8.36 0.58
N THR A 118 -11.25 7.80 -0.26
CA THR A 118 -12.40 8.52 -0.81
C THR A 118 -13.55 8.68 0.18
N GLU A 119 -13.50 7.95 1.30
CA GLU A 119 -14.49 7.99 2.37
C GLU A 119 -13.79 8.08 3.73
N GLU A 120 -14.35 8.87 4.65
CA GLU A 120 -14.01 8.79 6.07
C GLU A 120 -14.77 7.60 6.69
N ASP A 121 -14.12 6.87 7.57
CA ASP A 121 -14.74 5.81 8.35
C ASP A 121 -14.48 6.01 9.85
N ARG A 122 -15.06 5.15 10.67
CA ARG A 122 -14.87 5.23 12.13
C ARG A 122 -13.51 4.72 12.59
N LEU A 123 -12.77 4.01 11.73
CA LEU A 123 -11.42 3.55 12.04
C LEU A 123 -10.41 4.68 11.91
N SER A 124 -10.56 5.51 10.87
CA SER A 124 -9.74 6.70 10.67
C SER A 124 -10.60 7.81 10.09
N SER A 125 -10.94 8.80 10.91
CA SER A 125 -11.77 9.93 10.56
C SER A 125 -11.03 10.97 9.69
N SER A 126 -10.18 10.52 8.78
CA SER A 126 -9.39 11.37 7.89
C SER A 126 -9.30 10.78 6.51
N TYR A 127 -9.46 11.60 5.49
CA TYR A 127 -9.16 11.26 4.11
C TYR A 127 -7.66 11.00 3.90
N TRP A 128 -6.80 11.80 4.53
CA TRP A 128 -5.36 11.69 4.43
C TRP A 128 -4.77 10.94 5.62
N ASN A 129 -3.91 9.99 5.33
CA ASN A 129 -3.27 9.16 6.33
C ASN A 129 -1.78 8.96 6.00
N ILE A 130 -1.01 8.62 7.01
CA ILE A 130 0.32 8.05 6.87
C ILE A 130 0.11 6.59 6.44
N ALA A 131 0.87 6.14 5.45
CA ALA A 131 0.86 4.76 4.97
C ALA A 131 2.15 4.08 5.38
N GLU A 132 2.03 3.05 6.19
CA GLU A 132 3.12 2.20 6.63
C GLU A 132 2.92 0.80 6.07
N GLN A 133 4.02 0.12 5.72
CA GLN A 133 3.92 -1.25 5.22
C GLN A 133 5.16 -2.08 5.55
N VAL A 134 4.93 -3.39 5.66
CA VAL A 134 5.97 -4.41 5.70
C VAL A 134 5.60 -5.52 4.72
N GLY A 135 6.54 -5.91 3.86
CA GLY A 135 6.33 -6.92 2.82
C GLY A 135 7.41 -8.00 2.86
N LEU A 136 6.99 -9.24 2.67
CA LEU A 136 7.87 -10.36 2.37
C LEU A 136 7.64 -10.76 0.91
N ARG A 137 8.64 -10.50 0.05
CA ARG A 137 8.60 -10.85 -1.35
C ARG A 137 9.40 -12.13 -1.61
N LEU A 138 8.77 -13.06 -2.29
CA LEU A 138 9.37 -14.29 -2.82
C LEU A 138 9.51 -14.15 -4.33
N THR A 139 10.68 -14.49 -4.86
CA THR A 139 10.98 -14.50 -6.31
C THR A 139 11.49 -15.92 -6.66
N PRO A 140 10.57 -16.87 -6.86
CA PRO A 140 10.95 -18.26 -7.11
C PRO A 140 11.70 -18.45 -8.44
N GLN A 141 11.34 -17.62 -9.44
CA GLN A 141 11.94 -17.63 -10.78
C GLN A 141 12.00 -16.19 -11.32
N PRO A 142 12.93 -15.91 -12.25
CA PRO A 142 12.93 -14.63 -12.97
C PRO A 142 11.59 -14.38 -13.68
N GLY A 143 11.11 -13.14 -13.65
CA GLY A 143 9.92 -12.72 -14.40
C GLY A 143 8.63 -12.66 -13.60
N TRP A 144 8.56 -13.24 -12.42
CA TRP A 144 7.41 -13.11 -11.54
C TRP A 144 7.78 -13.16 -10.06
N SER A 145 6.97 -12.57 -9.22
CA SER A 145 7.12 -12.65 -7.78
C SER A 145 5.77 -12.67 -7.06
N VAL A 146 5.81 -13.13 -5.81
CA VAL A 146 4.69 -13.09 -4.88
C VAL A 146 5.12 -12.31 -3.66
N GLU A 147 4.30 -11.38 -3.21
CA GLU A 147 4.60 -10.56 -2.03
C GLU A 147 3.42 -10.57 -1.06
N LEU A 148 3.67 -10.95 0.19
CA LEU A 148 2.72 -10.76 1.29
C LEU A 148 3.03 -9.42 1.94
N VAL A 149 2.05 -8.51 1.96
CA VAL A 149 2.22 -7.15 2.48
C VAL A 149 1.19 -6.85 3.55
N GLY A 150 1.66 -6.55 4.76
CA GLY A 150 0.87 -5.93 5.81
C GLY A 150 0.95 -4.41 5.71
N ARG A 151 -0.18 -3.72 5.81
CA ARG A 151 -0.28 -2.26 5.72
C ARG A 151 -1.06 -1.67 6.88
N HIS A 152 -0.61 -0.53 7.34
CA HIS A 152 -1.28 0.30 8.32
C HIS A 152 -1.44 1.72 7.80
N TRP A 153 -2.67 2.22 7.79
CA TRP A 153 -2.97 3.60 7.42
C TRP A 153 -3.59 4.33 8.61
N SER A 154 -2.95 5.37 9.09
CA SER A 154 -3.43 6.16 10.22
C SER A 154 -3.17 7.65 10.03
N ASN A 155 -3.98 8.49 10.63
CA ASN A 155 -3.78 9.93 10.58
C ASN A 155 -2.79 10.45 11.64
N GLY A 156 -2.07 9.56 12.35
CA GLY A 156 -1.11 9.93 13.38
C GLY A 156 -1.75 10.64 14.59
N GLY A 157 -3.04 10.43 14.85
CA GLY A 157 -3.77 11.10 15.93
C GLY A 157 -4.14 12.56 15.65
N LEU A 158 -4.04 13.04 14.42
CA LEU A 158 -4.38 14.42 14.06
C LEU A 158 -5.89 14.70 14.13
N LYS A 159 -6.72 13.67 13.96
CA LYS A 159 -8.18 13.71 14.07
C LYS A 159 -8.68 12.41 14.69
N LEU A 160 -9.56 12.47 15.67
CA LEU A 160 -10.16 11.32 16.33
C LEU A 160 -11.55 10.98 15.74
N PRO A 161 -11.97 9.71 15.75
CA PRO A 161 -11.22 8.53 16.14
C PRO A 161 -10.08 8.20 15.16
N ASN A 162 -8.99 7.60 15.66
CA ASN A 162 -7.87 7.13 14.85
C ASN A 162 -7.40 5.77 15.36
N HIS A 163 -8.16 4.73 15.04
CA HIS A 163 -7.76 3.34 15.30
C HIS A 163 -6.83 2.79 14.22
N GLY A 164 -6.72 3.51 13.10
CA GLY A 164 -6.00 3.08 11.92
C GLY A 164 -6.77 2.05 11.08
N GLN A 165 -6.35 1.90 9.85
CA GLN A 165 -6.86 0.91 8.90
C GLN A 165 -5.77 -0.12 8.66
N ASP A 166 -5.93 -1.32 9.22
CA ASP A 166 -5.02 -2.44 9.00
C ASP A 166 -5.54 -3.36 7.89
N PHE A 167 -4.66 -3.80 7.01
CA PHE A 167 -4.99 -4.79 6.01
C PHE A 167 -3.75 -5.54 5.51
N ALA A 168 -3.95 -6.80 5.13
CA ALA A 168 -2.93 -7.63 4.53
C ALA A 168 -3.33 -8.01 3.11
N THR A 169 -2.37 -8.02 2.20
CA THR A 169 -2.58 -8.33 0.79
C THR A 169 -1.56 -9.33 0.28
N LEU A 170 -2.01 -10.30 -0.50
CA LEU A 170 -1.16 -11.18 -1.28
C LEU A 170 -1.10 -10.61 -2.71
N MET A 171 0.09 -10.22 -3.12
CA MET A 171 0.35 -9.55 -4.40
C MET A 171 1.09 -10.48 -5.34
N PHE A 172 0.71 -10.45 -6.61
CA PHE A 172 1.37 -11.16 -7.69
C PHE A 172 1.89 -10.15 -8.69
N SER A 173 3.13 -10.29 -9.09
CA SER A 173 3.75 -9.40 -10.06
C SER A 173 4.25 -10.13 -11.28
N VAL A 174 4.13 -9.43 -12.41
CA VAL A 174 4.70 -9.81 -13.69
C VAL A 174 5.53 -8.63 -14.18
N TYR A 175 6.74 -8.90 -14.63
CA TYR A 175 7.63 -7.89 -15.19
C TYR A 175 7.36 -7.74 -16.69
N PRO A 176 6.76 -6.61 -17.15
CA PRO A 176 6.40 -6.45 -18.57
C PRO A 176 7.58 -6.55 -19.51
N GLY A 177 8.78 -6.15 -19.08
CA GLY A 177 10.01 -6.20 -19.89
C GLY A 177 10.48 -7.62 -20.25
N LEU A 178 10.02 -8.65 -19.53
CA LEU A 178 10.38 -10.05 -19.82
C LEU A 178 9.39 -10.73 -20.78
N ILE A 179 8.20 -10.20 -20.94
CA ILE A 179 7.18 -10.74 -21.85
C ILE A 179 7.52 -10.40 -23.32
N GLY A 180 8.22 -9.29 -23.56
CA GLY A 180 8.55 -8.81 -24.91
C GLY A 180 9.76 -9.49 -25.58
N HIS A 181 10.61 -10.19 -24.82
CA HIS A 181 11.83 -10.81 -25.37
C HIS A 181 11.68 -12.28 -25.77
N ALA A 182 10.53 -12.91 -25.55
CA ALA A 182 10.30 -14.30 -25.92
C ALA A 182 10.00 -14.54 -27.42
N SER A 183 9.89 -13.48 -28.24
CA SER A 183 9.41 -13.60 -29.64
C SER A 183 10.43 -13.28 -30.75
N THR A 184 11.72 -13.15 -30.45
CA THR A 184 12.72 -12.81 -31.49
C THR A 184 13.82 -13.85 -31.70
N HIS A 185 13.63 -15.08 -31.29
CA HIS A 185 14.48 -16.19 -31.71
C HIS A 185 13.65 -17.19 -32.54
N ASN A 186 13.52 -16.86 -33.84
CA ASN A 186 13.28 -17.80 -34.95
C ASN A 186 14.34 -17.56 -35.99
#